data_683092a3521638f595fd49e39d06d9fa
#
_entry.id   683092a3521638f595fd49e39d06d9fa
#
_cell.length_a   1.000
_cell.length_b   1.000
_cell.length_c   1.000
_cell.angle_alpha   90.00
_cell.angle_beta   90.00
_cell.angle_gamma   90.00
#
_symmetry.space_group_name_H-M   'P 1'
#
loop_
_entity.id
_entity.type
_entity.pdbx_description
1 polymer ?
#
loop_
_entity_poly.entity_id
_entity_poly.type
_entity_poly.pdbx_seq_one_letter_code
_entity_poly.pdbx_strand_id
1 'polypeptide(L)'
;METFWRQWADPRERLKWVQKLVTENPRHPFTFLWRSESWAGVAARRNLIGLKLKRDEPLRIKLIKGILSEQYPKGGFRSSIGWTGLRLFQLAELGTPPDHPSIQRALEWLRKRQDYDGSLL
;
A
#
# COMPACT_ATOMS: atom_id res chain seq x y z
N MET A 1 5.08 20.88 22.05
CA MET A 1 4.59 19.50 21.84
C MET A 1 3.11 19.47 21.50
N GLU A 2 2.24 20.02 22.34
CA GLU A 2 0.80 20.06 22.02
C GLU A 2 0.49 20.77 20.71
N THR A 3 1.14 21.91 20.44
CA THR A 3 0.94 22.65 19.20
C THR A 3 1.30 21.85 17.97
N PHE A 4 2.40 21.07 18.04
CA PHE A 4 2.83 20.20 16.93
C PHE A 4 1.77 19.13 16.65
N TRP A 5 1.27 18.46 17.68
CA TRP A 5 0.29 17.37 17.50
C TRP A 5 -1.05 17.90 16.97
N ARG A 6 -1.46 19.11 17.39
CA ARG A 6 -2.66 19.75 16.84
C ARG A 6 -2.49 20.08 15.36
N GLN A 7 -1.33 20.62 14.98
CA GLN A 7 -1.02 20.91 13.57
C GLN A 7 -0.97 19.62 12.75
N TRP A 8 -0.39 18.56 13.30
CA TRP A 8 -0.31 17.27 12.63
C TRP A 8 -1.70 16.65 12.41
N ALA A 9 -2.64 16.89 13.29
CA ALA A 9 -4.01 16.40 13.16
C ALA A 9 -4.76 17.06 12.00
N ASP A 10 -4.39 18.28 11.61
CA ASP A 10 -4.99 18.96 10.45
C ASP A 10 -4.27 18.49 9.17
N PRO A 11 -4.98 17.84 8.23
CA PRO A 11 -4.34 17.37 6.98
C PRO A 11 -3.67 18.47 6.16
N ARG A 12 -4.22 19.69 6.16
CA ARG A 12 -3.64 20.82 5.42
C ARG A 12 -2.31 21.27 6.02
N GLU A 13 -2.25 21.37 7.34
CA GLU A 13 -1.02 21.72 8.05
C GLU A 13 0.01 20.60 7.92
N ARG A 14 -0.43 19.36 7.98
CA ARG A 14 0.42 18.20 7.79
C ARG A 14 1.08 18.21 6.42
N LEU A 15 0.30 18.50 5.38
CA LEU A 15 0.82 18.59 4.02
C LEU A 15 1.86 19.70 3.88
N LYS A 16 1.59 20.88 4.45
CA LYS A 16 2.55 22.00 4.44
C LYS A 16 3.86 21.61 5.12
N TRP A 17 3.77 20.94 6.26
CA TRP A 17 4.95 20.51 7.02
C TRP A 17 5.78 19.51 6.18
N VAL A 18 5.13 18.55 5.58
CA VAL A 18 5.81 17.54 4.73
C VAL A 18 6.45 18.21 3.51
N GLN A 19 5.75 19.12 2.84
CA GLN A 19 6.27 19.83 1.67
C GLN A 19 7.52 20.65 2.04
N LYS A 20 7.52 21.31 3.17
CA LYS A 20 8.69 22.05 3.68
C LYS A 20 9.85 21.08 3.94
N LEU A 21 9.59 19.97 4.62
CA LEU A 21 10.60 18.99 4.95
C LEU A 21 11.29 18.45 3.69
N VAL A 22 10.51 18.02 2.68
CA VAL A 22 11.06 17.42 1.46
C VAL A 22 11.76 18.45 0.58
N THR A 23 11.32 19.70 0.59
CA THR A 23 11.96 20.79 -0.16
C THR A 23 13.33 21.13 0.43
N GLU A 24 13.43 21.17 1.76
CA GLU A 24 14.66 21.50 2.47
C GLU A 24 15.64 20.32 2.53
N ASN A 25 15.16 19.08 2.33
CA ASN A 25 15.96 17.88 2.48
C ASN A 25 15.81 16.95 1.24
N PRO A 26 16.24 17.39 0.05
CA PRO A 26 15.97 16.67 -1.20
C PRO A 26 16.61 15.29 -1.29
N ARG A 27 17.68 15.02 -0.51
CA ARG A 27 18.40 13.74 -0.52
C ARG A 27 18.04 12.83 0.65
N HIS A 28 17.11 13.24 1.52
CA HIS A 28 16.69 12.43 2.64
C HIS A 28 15.87 11.21 2.14
N PRO A 29 16.04 10.01 2.72
CA PRO A 29 15.27 8.83 2.32
C PRO A 29 13.75 9.03 2.34
N PHE A 30 13.24 9.79 3.30
CA PHE A 30 11.83 10.14 3.38
C PHE A 30 11.38 10.94 2.15
N THR A 31 12.22 11.86 1.67
CA THR A 31 11.93 12.66 0.46
C THR A 31 11.79 11.76 -0.76
N PHE A 32 12.68 10.79 -0.90
CA PHE A 32 12.61 9.79 -1.97
C PHE A 32 11.30 9.03 -1.92
N LEU A 33 10.94 8.52 -0.75
CA LEU A 33 9.70 7.78 -0.54
C LEU A 33 8.47 8.65 -0.82
N TRP A 34 8.47 9.89 -0.33
CA TRP A 34 7.37 10.83 -0.54
C TRP A 34 7.11 11.11 -2.02
N ARG A 35 8.15 11.14 -2.85
CA ARG A 35 8.05 11.41 -4.28
C ARG A 35 7.87 10.17 -5.14
N SER A 36 7.99 8.99 -4.55
CA SER A 36 7.94 7.73 -5.30
C SER A 36 6.54 7.46 -5.85
N GLU A 37 6.47 7.02 -7.10
CA GLU A 37 5.23 6.59 -7.76
C GLU A 37 4.98 5.09 -7.59
N SER A 38 5.83 4.39 -6.84
CA SER A 38 5.65 2.97 -6.53
C SER A 38 4.52 2.77 -5.52
N TRP A 39 4.10 1.49 -5.34
CA TRP A 39 3.11 1.16 -4.33
C TRP A 39 3.55 1.63 -2.93
N ALA A 40 4.84 1.54 -2.63
CA ALA A 40 5.38 1.98 -1.33
C ALA A 40 5.21 3.47 -1.11
N GLY A 41 5.42 4.29 -2.15
CA GLY A 41 5.23 5.73 -2.07
C GLY A 41 3.76 6.09 -1.83
N VAL A 42 2.86 5.50 -2.62
CA VAL A 42 1.42 5.72 -2.46
C VAL A 42 0.94 5.28 -1.08
N ALA A 43 1.36 4.08 -0.63
CA ALA A 43 1.01 3.56 0.68
C ALA A 43 1.52 4.45 1.81
N ALA A 44 2.76 4.95 1.71
CA ALA A 44 3.33 5.83 2.73
C ALA A 44 2.55 7.15 2.83
N ARG A 45 2.23 7.78 1.70
CA ARG A 45 1.46 9.03 1.71
C ARG A 45 0.06 8.81 2.29
N ARG A 46 -0.59 7.73 1.89
CA ARG A 46 -1.97 7.43 2.29
C ARG A 46 -2.08 6.94 3.74
N ASN A 47 -1.26 5.98 4.11
CA ASN A 47 -1.43 5.24 5.37
C ASN A 47 -0.49 5.70 6.49
N LEU A 48 0.76 5.98 6.16
CA LEU A 48 1.74 6.42 7.15
C LEU A 48 1.57 7.90 7.50
N ILE A 49 1.46 8.74 6.48
CA ILE A 49 1.26 10.18 6.66
C ILE A 49 -0.23 10.50 6.78
N GLY A 50 -1.10 9.66 6.24
CA GLY A 50 -2.53 9.83 6.33
C GLY A 50 -3.10 10.90 5.40
N LEU A 51 -2.46 11.10 4.24
CA LEU A 51 -2.90 12.09 3.26
C LEU A 51 -3.41 11.40 2.00
N LYS A 52 -4.71 11.53 1.73
CA LYS A 52 -5.34 11.03 0.51
C LYS A 52 -5.26 12.12 -0.56
N LEU A 53 -4.13 12.17 -1.27
CA LEU A 53 -3.89 13.18 -2.28
C LEU A 53 -4.64 12.85 -3.56
N LYS A 54 -5.23 13.87 -4.19
CA LYS A 54 -5.95 13.68 -5.46
C LYS A 54 -5.05 13.12 -6.56
N ARG A 55 -3.78 13.53 -6.59
CA ARG A 55 -2.80 13.04 -7.58
C ARG A 55 -2.51 11.55 -7.44
N ASP A 56 -2.73 10.99 -6.24
CA ASP A 56 -2.44 9.58 -5.97
C ASP A 56 -3.55 8.64 -6.44
N GLU A 57 -4.77 9.15 -6.65
CA GLU A 57 -5.89 8.28 -6.99
C GLU A 57 -5.73 7.57 -8.33
N PRO A 58 -5.38 8.26 -9.44
CA PRO A 58 -5.11 7.56 -10.70
C PRO A 58 -3.94 6.59 -10.60
N LEU A 59 -2.90 6.97 -9.86
CA LEU A 59 -1.71 6.15 -9.66
C LEU A 59 -2.06 4.90 -8.85
N ARG A 60 -2.84 5.03 -7.79
CA ARG A 60 -3.32 3.92 -6.97
C ARG A 60 -4.11 2.92 -7.80
N ILE A 61 -5.04 3.40 -8.61
CA ILE A 61 -5.85 2.56 -9.50
C ILE A 61 -4.96 1.80 -10.49
N LYS A 62 -4.00 2.51 -11.10
CA LYS A 62 -3.06 1.90 -12.05
C LYS A 62 -2.22 0.80 -11.39
N LEU A 63 -1.72 1.06 -10.19
CA LEU A 63 -0.92 0.09 -9.44
C LEU A 63 -1.74 -1.15 -9.06
N ILE A 64 -2.97 -0.96 -8.59
CA ILE A 64 -3.88 -2.06 -8.27
C ILE A 64 -4.14 -2.92 -9.51
N LYS A 65 -4.48 -2.29 -10.64
CA LYS A 65 -4.71 -3.02 -11.90
C LYS A 65 -3.49 -3.80 -12.34
N GLY A 66 -2.30 -3.21 -12.20
CA GLY A 66 -1.05 -3.88 -12.53
C GLY A 66 -0.82 -5.13 -11.69
N ILE A 67 -1.05 -5.03 -10.39
CA ILE A 67 -0.92 -6.19 -9.49
C ILE A 67 -1.96 -7.26 -9.85
N LEU A 68 -3.21 -6.88 -10.00
CA LEU A 68 -4.29 -7.82 -10.32
C LEU A 68 -4.08 -8.54 -11.65
N SER A 69 -3.41 -7.89 -12.61
CA SER A 69 -3.11 -8.50 -13.91
C SER A 69 -2.13 -9.67 -13.80
N GLU A 70 -1.37 -9.75 -12.73
CA GLU A 70 -0.41 -10.83 -12.49
C GLU A 70 -1.06 -12.06 -11.83
N GLN A 71 -2.31 -11.95 -11.38
CA GLN A 71 -2.98 -13.02 -10.66
C GLN A 71 -3.36 -14.16 -11.62
N TYR A 72 -3.02 -15.38 -11.22
CA TYR A 72 -3.43 -16.57 -11.96
C TYR A 72 -4.92 -16.88 -11.74
N PRO A 73 -5.58 -17.57 -12.67
CA PRO A 73 -7.03 -17.86 -12.55
C PRO A 73 -7.42 -18.55 -11.25
N LYS A 74 -6.54 -19.38 -10.68
CA LYS A 74 -6.80 -20.08 -9.41
C LYS A 74 -6.62 -19.18 -8.18
N GLY A 75 -6.10 -17.98 -8.35
CA GLY A 75 -5.99 -16.98 -7.28
C GLY A 75 -4.58 -16.68 -6.82
N GLY A 76 -3.61 -17.54 -7.07
CA GLY A 76 -2.23 -17.32 -6.65
C GLY A 76 -1.49 -16.34 -7.55
N PHE A 77 -0.40 -15.80 -7.01
CA PHE A 77 0.55 -14.96 -7.75
C PHE A 77 1.85 -15.76 -7.90
N ARG A 78 2.28 -16.01 -9.13
CA ARG A 78 3.47 -16.83 -9.46
C ARG A 78 3.46 -18.20 -8.79
N SER A 79 2.30 -18.73 -8.44
CA SER A 79 2.14 -20.02 -7.72
C SER A 79 2.99 -20.10 -6.44
N SER A 80 3.33 -18.97 -5.83
CA SER A 80 4.17 -18.86 -4.65
C SER A 80 3.37 -18.35 -3.46
N ILE A 81 3.47 -19.03 -2.33
CA ILE A 81 2.84 -18.60 -1.07
C ILE A 81 3.39 -17.24 -0.66
N GLY A 82 4.72 -17.09 -0.66
CA GLY A 82 5.35 -15.83 -0.27
C GLY A 82 5.00 -14.68 -1.19
N TRP A 83 5.02 -14.90 -2.51
CA TRP A 83 4.70 -13.86 -3.47
C TRP A 83 3.21 -13.46 -3.39
N THR A 84 2.33 -14.45 -3.21
CA THR A 84 0.90 -14.18 -3.04
C THR A 84 0.63 -13.37 -1.79
N GLY A 85 1.29 -13.70 -0.67
CA GLY A 85 1.20 -12.93 0.55
C GLY A 85 1.66 -11.48 0.38
N LEU A 86 2.79 -11.29 -0.33
CA LEU A 86 3.32 -9.95 -0.61
C LEU A 86 2.34 -9.14 -1.45
N ARG A 87 1.77 -9.72 -2.52
CA ARG A 87 0.81 -9.03 -3.37
C ARG A 87 -0.47 -8.67 -2.62
N LEU A 88 -0.95 -9.56 -1.75
CA LEU A 88 -2.09 -9.25 -0.89
C LEU A 88 -1.80 -8.09 0.05
N PHE A 89 -0.61 -8.07 0.64
CA PHE A 89 -0.18 -6.95 1.49
C PHE A 89 -0.17 -5.63 0.70
N GLN A 90 0.41 -5.63 -0.50
CA GLN A 90 0.46 -4.44 -1.35
C GLN A 90 -0.94 -3.95 -1.74
N LEU A 91 -1.85 -4.86 -2.09
CA LEU A 91 -3.23 -4.52 -2.41
C LEU A 91 -3.94 -3.90 -1.21
N ALA A 92 -3.74 -4.46 -0.01
CA ALA A 92 -4.31 -3.91 1.22
C ALA A 92 -3.79 -2.51 1.49
N GLU A 93 -2.47 -2.30 1.37
CA GLU A 93 -1.84 -1.00 1.58
C GLU A 93 -2.29 0.04 0.55
N LEU A 94 -2.65 -0.39 -0.66
CA LEU A 94 -3.20 0.48 -1.69
C LEU A 94 -4.70 0.76 -1.49
N GLY A 95 -5.31 0.16 -0.47
CA GLY A 95 -6.70 0.42 -0.13
C GLY A 95 -7.72 -0.41 -0.89
N THR A 96 -7.33 -1.56 -1.43
CA THR A 96 -8.27 -2.48 -2.06
C THR A 96 -9.18 -3.10 -0.98
N PRO A 97 -10.51 -3.10 -1.17
CA PRO A 97 -11.42 -3.68 -0.18
C PRO A 97 -11.16 -5.17 0.06
N PRO A 98 -11.24 -5.66 1.31
CA PRO A 98 -11.00 -7.08 1.61
C PRO A 98 -11.98 -8.03 0.91
N ASP A 99 -13.19 -7.56 0.59
CA ASP A 99 -14.21 -8.34 -0.09
C ASP A 99 -14.06 -8.37 -1.61
N HIS A 100 -13.02 -7.73 -2.15
CA HIS A 100 -12.77 -7.74 -3.58
C HIS A 100 -12.60 -9.20 -4.07
N PRO A 101 -13.26 -9.60 -5.19
CA PRO A 101 -13.22 -10.98 -5.66
C PRO A 101 -11.81 -11.54 -5.85
N SER A 102 -10.88 -10.73 -6.34
CA SER A 102 -9.49 -11.16 -6.54
C SER A 102 -8.79 -11.45 -5.21
N ILE A 103 -9.06 -10.66 -4.18
CA ILE A 103 -8.51 -10.88 -2.83
C ILE A 103 -9.08 -12.16 -2.25
N GLN A 104 -10.38 -12.39 -2.40
CA GLN A 104 -11.03 -13.60 -1.92
C GLN A 104 -10.48 -14.85 -2.60
N ARG A 105 -10.24 -14.79 -3.91
CA ARG A 105 -9.61 -15.92 -4.63
C ARG A 105 -8.19 -16.20 -4.14
N ALA A 106 -7.41 -15.16 -3.87
CA ALA A 106 -6.05 -15.32 -3.37
C ALA A 106 -6.03 -15.92 -1.96
N LEU A 107 -6.92 -15.47 -1.09
CA LEU A 107 -7.06 -16.02 0.26
C LEU A 107 -7.48 -17.48 0.23
N GLU A 108 -8.42 -17.83 -0.64
CA GLU A 108 -8.85 -19.24 -0.81
C GLU A 108 -7.72 -20.10 -1.36
N TRP A 109 -6.94 -19.56 -2.30
CA TRP A 109 -5.77 -20.24 -2.82
C TRP A 109 -4.75 -20.52 -1.71
N LEU A 110 -4.48 -19.54 -0.84
CA LEU A 110 -3.60 -19.71 0.32
C LEU A 110 -4.17 -20.72 1.31
N ARG A 111 -5.47 -20.67 1.59
CA ARG A 111 -6.12 -21.58 2.52
C ARG A 111 -5.95 -23.04 2.08
N LYS A 112 -6.07 -23.30 0.78
CA LYS A 112 -5.90 -24.67 0.24
C LYS A 112 -4.47 -25.17 0.34
N ARG A 113 -3.49 -24.30 0.56
CA ARG A 113 -2.08 -24.65 0.71
C ARG A 113 -1.63 -24.66 2.16
N GLN A 114 -2.53 -24.33 3.08
CA GLN A 114 -2.26 -24.39 4.50
C GLN A 114 -2.19 -25.86 4.93
N ASP A 115 -1.15 -26.22 5.67
CA ASP A 115 -1.04 -27.55 6.24
C ASP A 115 -2.16 -27.81 7.26
N TYR A 116 -2.46 -29.07 7.51
CA TYR A 116 -3.54 -29.42 8.44
C TYR A 116 -3.31 -28.92 9.87
N ASP A 117 -2.08 -28.53 10.23
CA ASP A 117 -1.76 -27.93 11.53
C ASP A 117 -1.87 -26.41 11.55
N GLY A 118 -2.29 -25.80 10.44
CA GLY A 118 -2.42 -24.35 10.31
C GLY A 118 -1.22 -23.65 9.70
N SER A 119 -0.16 -24.38 9.37
CA SER A 119 1.05 -23.81 8.77
C SER A 119 0.88 -23.54 7.27
N LEU A 120 1.56 -22.49 6.76
CA LEU A 120 1.62 -22.19 5.33
C LEU A 120 2.96 -22.61 4.70
N LEU A 121 3.78 -23.30 5.42
CA LEU A 121 5.10 -23.75 4.94
C LEU A 121 5.04 -25.10 4.15
#